data_68f1b74b70c16d4cec26b1977e3ee996
#
_entry.id   68f1b74b70c16d4cec26b1977e3ee996
#
_cell.length_a   1.000
_cell.length_b   1.000
_cell.length_c   1.000
_cell.angle_alpha   90.00
_cell.angle_beta   90.00
_cell.angle_gamma   90.00
#
_symmetry.space_group_name_H-M   'P 1'
#
loop_
_entity.id
_entity.type
_entity.pdbx_description
1 polymer ?
#
loop_
_entity_poly.entity_id
_entity_poly.type
_entity_poly.pdbx_seq_one_letter_code
_entity_poly.pdbx_strand_id
1 'polypeptide(L)'
;VNSDPGWSLRPATAADVEPLAELRAQVMRADLERLGRYDDHRVRQRLRDNFSPRHTTVVLVDHALAGCVTVRPDDRGGRYLEYFYLRPQHQGRGLGTAVLRHVLAEADAAGEPVRLQALQGSASRRLYERHGFTAEREDPIDVFMHRPAPSAPTP
;
A
#
# COMPACT_ATOMS: atom_id res chain seq x y z
N VAL A 1 29.01 -1.63 9.49
CA VAL A 1 28.44 -2.91 9.11
C VAL A 1 26.97 -2.70 8.82
N ASN A 2 26.62 -2.71 7.57
CA ASN A 2 25.22 -2.71 7.18
C ASN A 2 24.63 -4.07 7.55
N SER A 3 23.94 -4.13 8.69
CA SER A 3 23.12 -5.28 8.96
C SER A 3 22.00 -5.27 7.92
N ASP A 4 21.95 -6.31 7.09
CA ASP A 4 20.82 -6.56 6.20
C ASP A 4 19.56 -6.58 7.09
N PRO A 5 18.57 -5.67 6.85
CA PRO A 5 17.36 -5.66 7.65
C PRO A 5 16.49 -6.92 7.48
N GLY A 6 16.95 -7.90 6.69
CA GLY A 6 16.21 -9.14 6.41
C GLY A 6 15.07 -8.95 5.41
N TRP A 7 14.88 -7.75 4.89
CA TRP A 7 13.87 -7.48 3.87
C TRP A 7 14.46 -6.71 2.69
N SER A 8 13.86 -6.87 1.54
CA SER A 8 14.27 -6.20 0.32
C SER A 8 13.07 -5.95 -0.59
N LEU A 9 13.29 -5.20 -1.66
CA LEU A 9 12.27 -4.86 -2.64
C LEU A 9 12.73 -5.31 -4.03
N ARG A 10 11.78 -5.76 -4.85
CA ARG A 10 12.02 -6.01 -6.27
C ARG A 10 10.83 -5.58 -7.11
N PRO A 11 11.03 -5.25 -8.40
CA PRO A 11 9.89 -5.02 -9.29
C PRO A 11 9.02 -6.27 -9.40
N ALA A 12 7.70 -6.07 -9.52
CA ALA A 12 6.78 -7.15 -9.78
C ALA A 12 6.88 -7.61 -11.25
N THR A 13 6.48 -8.84 -11.49
CA THR A 13 6.33 -9.41 -12.84
C THR A 13 4.92 -9.97 -12.99
N ALA A 14 4.54 -10.34 -14.21
CA ALA A 14 3.25 -10.95 -14.46
C ALA A 14 3.02 -12.24 -13.64
N ALA A 15 4.10 -12.95 -13.30
CA ALA A 15 4.02 -14.17 -12.50
C ALA A 15 3.58 -13.91 -11.05
N ASP A 16 3.65 -12.67 -10.58
CA ASP A 16 3.28 -12.33 -9.21
C ASP A 16 1.77 -12.12 -9.02
N VAL A 17 0.98 -12.03 -10.10
CA VAL A 17 -0.43 -11.64 -10.00
C VAL A 17 -1.24 -12.59 -9.11
N GLU A 18 -1.11 -13.91 -9.27
CA GLU A 18 -1.90 -14.86 -8.48
C GLU A 18 -1.48 -14.91 -7.01
N PRO A 19 -0.19 -14.97 -6.66
CA PRO A 19 0.19 -14.87 -5.25
C PRO A 19 -0.29 -13.57 -4.59
N LEU A 20 -0.27 -12.44 -5.30
CA LEU A 20 -0.72 -11.16 -4.77
C LEU A 20 -2.24 -11.07 -4.66
N ALA A 21 -2.98 -11.68 -5.58
CA ALA A 21 -4.45 -11.78 -5.47
C ALA A 21 -4.84 -12.58 -4.21
N GLU A 22 -4.15 -13.69 -3.94
CA GLU A 22 -4.36 -14.49 -2.73
C GLU A 22 -4.01 -13.70 -1.47
N LEU A 23 -2.91 -12.97 -1.50
CA LEU A 23 -2.50 -12.11 -0.38
C LEU A 23 -3.56 -11.05 -0.08
N ARG A 24 -4.10 -10.41 -1.12
CA ARG A 24 -5.18 -9.42 -0.97
C ARG A 24 -6.39 -10.02 -0.29
N ALA A 25 -6.83 -11.19 -0.74
CA ALA A 25 -7.98 -11.89 -0.15
C ALA A 25 -7.74 -12.19 1.33
N GLN A 26 -6.56 -12.67 1.67
CA GLN A 26 -6.19 -13.00 3.05
C GLN A 26 -6.17 -11.76 3.94
N VAL A 27 -5.52 -10.70 3.49
CA VAL A 27 -5.30 -9.50 4.32
C VAL A 27 -6.57 -8.67 4.47
N MET A 28 -7.41 -8.58 3.44
CA MET A 28 -8.60 -7.74 3.45
C MET A 28 -9.86 -8.43 3.98
N ARG A 29 -9.83 -9.73 4.20
CA ARG A 29 -11.02 -10.51 4.54
C ARG A 29 -11.74 -9.96 5.76
N ALA A 30 -11.04 -9.78 6.88
CA ALA A 30 -11.67 -9.36 8.13
C ALA A 30 -12.38 -8.00 8.00
N ASP A 31 -11.72 -7.01 7.39
CA ASP A 31 -12.31 -5.68 7.21
C ASP A 31 -13.49 -5.72 6.23
N LEU A 32 -13.36 -6.44 5.12
CA LEU A 32 -14.45 -6.54 4.15
C LEU A 32 -15.65 -7.30 4.69
N GLU A 33 -15.45 -8.37 5.48
CA GLU A 33 -16.54 -9.09 6.15
C GLU A 33 -17.25 -8.17 7.15
N ARG A 34 -16.50 -7.44 7.96
CA ARG A 34 -17.05 -6.49 8.93
C ARG A 34 -17.90 -5.42 8.25
N LEU A 35 -17.51 -4.98 7.07
CA LEU A 35 -18.23 -3.97 6.29
C LEU A 35 -19.33 -4.56 5.39
N GLY A 36 -19.51 -5.88 5.39
CA GLY A 36 -20.51 -6.55 4.57
C GLY A 36 -20.17 -6.54 3.06
N ARG A 37 -18.89 -6.46 2.72
CA ARG A 37 -18.41 -6.31 1.35
C ARG A 37 -17.48 -7.43 0.88
N TYR A 38 -17.29 -8.47 1.67
CA TYR A 38 -16.41 -9.55 1.25
C TYR A 38 -17.08 -10.42 0.18
N ASP A 39 -16.38 -10.62 -0.92
CA ASP A 39 -16.75 -11.54 -1.99
C ASP A 39 -15.47 -12.28 -2.42
N ASP A 40 -15.49 -13.59 -2.34
CA ASP A 40 -14.32 -14.45 -2.50
C ASP A 40 -13.69 -14.33 -3.89
N HIS A 41 -14.50 -14.19 -4.93
CA HIS A 41 -14.01 -14.01 -6.29
C HIS A 41 -13.60 -12.57 -6.55
N ARG A 42 -14.45 -11.61 -6.17
CA ARG A 42 -14.24 -10.19 -6.48
C ARG A 42 -13.00 -9.63 -5.80
N VAL A 43 -12.70 -10.04 -4.56
CA VAL A 43 -11.51 -9.55 -3.85
C VAL A 43 -10.23 -9.89 -4.61
N ARG A 44 -10.16 -11.05 -5.25
CA ARG A 44 -9.02 -11.47 -6.05
C ARG A 44 -9.05 -10.84 -7.45
N GLN A 45 -10.22 -10.84 -8.07
CA GLN A 45 -10.37 -10.35 -9.44
C GLN A 45 -10.07 -8.86 -9.55
N ARG A 46 -10.38 -8.08 -8.52
CA ARG A 46 -10.08 -6.66 -8.51
C ARG A 46 -8.56 -6.40 -8.66
N LEU A 47 -7.74 -7.18 -7.99
CA LEU A 47 -6.29 -7.06 -8.15
C LEU A 47 -5.86 -7.52 -9.54
N ARG A 48 -6.41 -8.65 -10.04
CA ARG A 48 -6.07 -9.14 -11.38
C ARG A 48 -6.38 -8.10 -12.46
N ASP A 49 -7.55 -7.46 -12.38
CA ASP A 49 -8.01 -6.48 -13.37
C ASP A 49 -7.17 -5.20 -13.37
N ASN A 50 -6.61 -4.83 -12.22
CA ASN A 50 -5.89 -3.57 -12.07
C ASN A 50 -4.37 -3.77 -11.88
N PHE A 51 -3.89 -5.01 -11.99
CA PHE A 51 -2.49 -5.32 -11.75
C PHE A 51 -1.58 -4.64 -12.77
N SER A 52 -0.64 -3.86 -12.27
CA SER A 52 0.35 -3.17 -13.08
C SER A 52 1.76 -3.54 -12.58
N PRO A 53 2.43 -4.50 -13.23
CA PRO A 53 3.79 -4.88 -12.82
C PRO A 53 4.75 -3.69 -12.80
N ARG A 54 4.60 -2.80 -13.76
CA ARG A 54 5.42 -1.60 -13.89
C ARG A 54 5.36 -0.69 -12.65
N HIS A 55 4.22 -0.65 -11.97
CA HIS A 55 4.00 0.23 -10.81
C HIS A 55 3.96 -0.53 -9.48
N THR A 56 4.19 -1.83 -9.51
CA THR A 56 4.10 -2.67 -8.31
C THR A 56 5.47 -3.16 -7.88
N THR A 57 5.74 -3.03 -6.60
CA THR A 57 6.96 -3.51 -5.96
C THR A 57 6.59 -4.66 -5.04
N VAL A 58 7.34 -5.75 -5.13
CA VAL A 58 7.20 -6.91 -4.24
C VAL A 58 8.13 -6.73 -3.05
N VAL A 59 7.60 -6.95 -1.86
CA VAL A 59 8.37 -6.94 -0.61
C VAL A 59 8.80 -8.37 -0.31
N LEU A 60 10.09 -8.57 -0.11
CA LEU A 60 10.67 -9.87 0.22
C LEU A 60 11.20 -9.86 1.65
N VAL A 61 10.98 -10.96 2.37
CA VAL A 61 11.62 -11.23 3.65
C VAL A 61 12.32 -12.58 3.51
N ASP A 62 13.62 -12.63 3.78
CA ASP A 62 14.45 -13.81 3.58
C ASP A 62 14.27 -14.40 2.17
N HIS A 63 14.23 -13.52 1.17
CA HIS A 63 14.08 -13.84 -0.26
C HIS A 63 12.71 -14.44 -0.65
N ALA A 64 11.74 -14.49 0.27
CA ALA A 64 10.38 -14.98 0.00
C ALA A 64 9.39 -13.81 -0.07
N LEU A 65 8.34 -13.95 -0.88
CA LEU A 65 7.31 -12.92 -1.03
C LEU A 65 6.61 -12.69 0.31
N ALA A 66 6.71 -11.48 0.84
CA ALA A 66 6.12 -11.05 2.10
C ALA A 66 4.99 -10.03 1.90
N GLY A 67 4.96 -9.35 0.78
CA GLY A 67 3.96 -8.34 0.51
C GLY A 67 4.17 -7.62 -0.80
N CYS A 68 3.43 -6.53 -0.97
CA CYS A 68 3.53 -5.69 -2.15
C CYS A 68 3.07 -4.26 -1.84
N VAL A 69 3.41 -3.36 -2.74
CA VAL A 69 2.87 -2.01 -2.78
C VAL A 69 2.83 -1.53 -4.23
N THR A 70 1.72 -0.91 -4.61
CA THR A 70 1.56 -0.30 -5.94
C THR A 70 1.53 1.21 -5.79
N VAL A 71 2.35 1.90 -6.57
CA VAL A 71 2.38 3.37 -6.63
C VAL A 71 2.34 3.76 -8.09
N ARG A 72 1.29 4.47 -8.48
CA ARG A 72 1.10 4.90 -9.87
C ARG A 72 0.83 6.40 -9.94
N PRO A 73 0.96 7.02 -11.12
CA PRO A 73 0.54 8.41 -11.28
C PRO A 73 -0.93 8.57 -10.91
N ASP A 74 -1.24 9.65 -10.19
CA ASP A 74 -2.63 10.00 -9.85
C ASP A 74 -3.15 10.97 -10.91
N ASP A 75 -4.38 10.75 -11.39
CA ASP A 75 -5.04 11.61 -12.38
C ASP A 75 -5.17 13.05 -11.89
N ARG A 76 -5.19 13.26 -10.57
CA ARG A 76 -5.29 14.57 -9.93
C ARG A 76 -3.93 15.23 -9.67
N GLY A 77 -2.86 14.63 -10.17
CA GLY A 77 -1.48 15.05 -9.92
C GLY A 77 -0.86 14.30 -8.73
N GLY A 78 0.45 14.07 -8.81
CA GLY A 78 1.17 13.32 -7.79
C GLY A 78 1.04 11.82 -7.97
N ARG A 79 1.06 11.12 -6.85
CA ARG A 79 1.08 9.65 -6.81
C ARG A 79 -0.14 9.10 -6.10
N TYR A 80 -0.58 7.92 -6.55
CA TYR A 80 -1.64 7.14 -5.91
C TYR A 80 -1.06 5.83 -5.40
N LEU A 81 -1.19 5.60 -4.08
CA LEU A 81 -0.74 4.39 -3.41
C LEU A 81 -1.92 3.43 -3.27
N GLU A 82 -1.74 2.18 -3.68
CA GLU A 82 -2.77 1.16 -3.58
C GLU A 82 -2.16 -0.22 -3.44
N TYR A 83 -2.98 -1.22 -3.12
CA TYR A 83 -2.56 -2.62 -3.00
C TYR A 83 -1.31 -2.76 -2.12
N PHE A 84 -1.33 -2.11 -0.98
CA PHE A 84 -0.26 -2.21 0.00
C PHE A 84 -0.63 -3.28 1.03
N TYR A 85 -0.01 -4.43 0.93
CA TYR A 85 -0.30 -5.59 1.77
C TYR A 85 0.97 -6.25 2.26
N LEU A 86 0.92 -6.75 3.51
CA LEU A 86 1.94 -7.63 4.06
C LEU A 86 1.27 -8.90 4.56
N ARG A 87 1.94 -10.03 4.40
CA ARG A 87 1.47 -11.29 4.99
C ARG A 87 1.29 -11.12 6.51
N PRO A 88 0.27 -11.74 7.11
CA PRO A 88 0.00 -11.58 8.55
C PRO A 88 1.21 -11.84 9.43
N GLN A 89 2.06 -12.83 9.10
CA GLN A 89 3.25 -13.15 9.88
C GLN A 89 4.31 -12.05 9.87
N HIS A 90 4.23 -11.11 8.95
CA HIS A 90 5.16 -9.98 8.84
C HIS A 90 4.57 -8.66 9.32
N GLN A 91 3.32 -8.66 9.79
CA GLN A 91 2.68 -7.48 10.35
C GLN A 91 3.10 -7.27 11.81
N GLY A 92 3.00 -6.01 12.27
CA GLY A 92 3.30 -5.66 13.66
C GLY A 92 4.78 -5.68 14.05
N ARG A 93 5.69 -5.66 13.07
CA ARG A 93 7.14 -5.71 13.29
C ARG A 93 7.89 -4.51 12.69
N GLY A 94 7.16 -3.47 12.29
CA GLY A 94 7.75 -2.27 11.69
C GLY A 94 8.04 -2.36 10.20
N LEU A 95 7.80 -3.50 9.54
CA LEU A 95 8.06 -3.64 8.11
C LEU A 95 7.14 -2.73 7.27
N GLY A 96 5.86 -2.66 7.61
CA GLY A 96 4.92 -1.77 6.93
C GLY A 96 5.36 -0.31 7.00
N THR A 97 5.81 0.12 8.17
CA THR A 97 6.37 1.46 8.37
C THR A 97 7.60 1.69 7.50
N ALA A 98 8.52 0.73 7.45
CA ALA A 98 9.73 0.84 6.66
C ALA A 98 9.45 0.94 5.15
N VAL A 99 8.54 0.12 4.64
CA VAL A 99 8.14 0.14 3.23
C VAL A 99 7.43 1.46 2.90
N LEU A 100 6.49 1.89 3.76
CA LEU A 100 5.78 3.16 3.55
C LEU A 100 6.75 4.34 3.54
N ARG A 101 7.70 4.38 4.47
CA ARG A 101 8.72 5.43 4.49
C ARG A 101 9.54 5.47 3.22
N HIS A 102 9.89 4.31 2.67
CA HIS A 102 10.61 4.23 1.40
C HIS A 102 9.80 4.84 0.25
N VAL A 103 8.52 4.48 0.15
CA VAL A 103 7.61 5.02 -0.87
C VAL A 103 7.44 6.54 -0.72
N LEU A 104 7.26 7.02 0.51
CA LEU A 104 7.05 8.43 0.77
C LEU A 104 8.32 9.26 0.54
N ALA A 105 9.49 8.70 0.82
CA ALA A 105 10.77 9.38 0.55
C ALA A 105 10.94 9.62 -0.96
N GLU A 106 10.55 8.67 -1.80
CA GLU A 106 10.59 8.85 -3.26
C GLU A 106 9.62 9.94 -3.71
N ALA A 107 8.41 9.97 -3.16
CA ALA A 107 7.42 11.00 -3.48
C ALA A 107 7.92 12.38 -3.05
N ASP A 108 8.49 12.49 -1.87
CA ASP A 108 9.05 13.74 -1.34
C ASP A 108 10.21 14.25 -2.18
N ALA A 109 11.09 13.36 -2.61
CA ALA A 109 12.20 13.72 -3.49
C ALA A 109 11.72 14.25 -4.84
N ALA A 110 10.58 13.77 -5.32
CA ALA A 110 9.95 14.23 -6.56
C ALA A 110 9.05 15.45 -6.34
N GLY A 111 8.84 15.89 -5.10
CA GLY A 111 7.95 17.01 -4.78
C GLY A 111 6.48 16.70 -5.03
N GLU A 112 6.06 15.46 -4.85
CA GLU A 112 4.73 15.00 -5.21
C GLU A 112 3.87 14.67 -4.00
N PRO A 113 2.56 15.06 -4.02
CA PRO A 113 1.61 14.57 -3.04
C PRO A 113 1.28 13.11 -3.29
N VAL A 114 0.73 12.45 -2.27
CA VAL A 114 0.28 11.06 -2.35
C VAL A 114 -1.17 10.96 -1.87
N ARG A 115 -1.99 10.25 -2.63
CA ARG A 115 -3.36 9.93 -2.26
C ARG A 115 -3.53 8.42 -2.16
N LEU A 116 -4.48 8.02 -1.36
CA LEU A 116 -4.85 6.61 -1.19
C LEU A 116 -6.30 6.49 -0.71
N GLN A 117 -6.79 5.26 -0.70
CA GLN A 117 -8.09 4.89 -0.19
C GLN A 117 -7.89 3.76 0.82
N ALA A 118 -8.50 3.89 1.99
CA ALA A 118 -8.46 2.88 3.04
C ALA A 118 -9.88 2.50 3.44
N LEU A 119 -10.05 1.29 3.98
CA LEU A 119 -11.36 0.87 4.48
C LEU A 119 -11.62 1.48 5.86
N GLN A 120 -12.88 1.81 6.11
CA GLN A 120 -13.32 2.30 7.41
C GLN A 120 -12.95 1.29 8.51
N GLY A 121 -12.38 1.78 9.61
CA GLY A 121 -12.00 0.97 10.76
C GLY A 121 -10.76 0.11 10.57
N SER A 122 -10.04 0.24 9.45
CA SER A 122 -8.84 -0.55 9.21
C SER A 122 -7.65 -0.05 10.04
N ALA A 123 -6.77 -0.97 10.41
CA ALA A 123 -5.52 -0.63 11.11
C ALA A 123 -4.58 0.21 10.23
N SER A 124 -4.66 0.07 8.91
CA SER A 124 -3.83 0.82 7.97
C SER A 124 -4.10 2.33 8.02
N ARG A 125 -5.34 2.74 8.30
CA ARG A 125 -5.68 4.16 8.46
C ARG A 125 -4.78 4.84 9.47
N ARG A 126 -4.54 4.20 10.62
CA ARG A 126 -3.68 4.77 11.69
C ARG A 126 -2.23 4.87 11.23
N LEU A 127 -1.75 3.87 10.50
CA LEU A 127 -0.41 3.91 9.92
C LEU A 127 -0.27 5.12 8.98
N TYR A 128 -1.24 5.34 8.12
CA TYR A 128 -1.22 6.48 7.19
C TYR A 128 -1.29 7.81 7.92
N GLU A 129 -2.16 7.93 8.91
CA GLU A 129 -2.27 9.16 9.71
C GLU A 129 -0.95 9.51 10.41
N ARG A 130 -0.22 8.52 10.93
CA ARG A 130 1.09 8.74 11.54
C ARG A 130 2.14 9.23 10.54
N HIS A 131 1.88 9.08 9.24
CA HIS A 131 2.82 9.48 8.19
C HIS A 131 2.34 10.69 7.38
N GLY A 132 1.42 11.47 7.95
CA GLY A 132 1.03 12.75 7.37
C GLY A 132 -0.17 12.73 6.46
N PHE A 133 -0.87 11.59 6.36
CA PHE A 133 -2.13 11.51 5.61
C PHE A 133 -3.29 12.02 6.45
N THR A 134 -4.19 12.75 5.80
CA THR A 134 -5.46 13.21 6.40
C THR A 134 -6.62 12.81 5.49
N ALA A 135 -7.81 12.64 6.08
CA ALA A 135 -8.99 12.30 5.31
C ALA A 135 -9.50 13.53 4.55
N GLU A 136 -9.67 13.39 3.22
CA GLU A 136 -10.30 14.38 2.36
C GLU A 136 -11.81 14.17 2.30
N ARG A 137 -12.22 12.90 2.28
CA ARG A 137 -13.61 12.49 2.13
C ARG A 137 -13.79 11.11 2.75
N GLU A 138 -14.96 10.85 3.28
CA GLU A 138 -15.32 9.55 3.84
C GLU A 138 -16.74 9.18 3.43
N ASP A 139 -16.97 7.87 3.27
CA ASP A 139 -18.28 7.28 3.16
C ASP A 139 -18.36 6.09 4.14
N PRO A 140 -19.50 5.36 4.24
CA PRO A 140 -19.59 4.25 5.21
C PRO A 140 -18.57 3.12 5.03
N ILE A 141 -17.98 3.00 3.85
CA ILE A 141 -17.04 1.91 3.50
C ILE A 141 -15.60 2.41 3.44
N ASP A 142 -15.37 3.58 2.83
CA ASP A 142 -14.05 4.04 2.44
C ASP A 142 -13.67 5.38 3.07
N VAL A 143 -12.36 5.54 3.28
CA VAL A 143 -11.74 6.80 3.66
C VAL A 143 -10.77 7.18 2.55
N PHE A 144 -10.95 8.36 1.97
CA PHE A 144 -10.07 8.89 0.93
C PHE A 144 -9.07 9.84 1.58
N MET A 145 -7.79 9.53 1.50
CA MET A 145 -6.73 10.21 2.25
C MET A 145 -5.73 10.90 1.32
N HIS A 146 -5.16 11.97 1.82
CA HIS A 146 -4.21 12.81 1.10
C HIS A 146 -3.04 13.18 2.01
N ARG A 147 -1.84 13.11 1.45
CA ARG A 147 -0.61 13.61 2.06
C ARG A 147 -0.02 14.66 1.12
N PRO A 148 0.10 15.92 1.54
CA PRO A 148 0.60 16.97 0.65
C PRO A 148 2.08 16.76 0.30
N ALA A 149 2.50 17.34 -0.81
CA ALA A 149 3.91 17.42 -1.13
C ALA A 149 4.66 18.20 -0.04
N PRO A 150 5.96 17.91 0.18
CA PRO A 150 6.71 18.69 1.15
C PRO A 150 6.78 20.16 0.74
N SER A 151 6.77 21.06 1.73
CA SER A 151 6.89 22.49 1.48
C SER A 151 8.24 22.77 0.83
N ALA A 152 8.24 23.64 -0.19
CA ALA A 152 9.48 24.10 -0.79
C ALA A 152 10.35 24.76 0.29
N PRO A 153 11.69 24.51 0.30
CA PRO A 153 12.56 25.21 1.24
C PRO A 153 12.45 26.72 1.02
N THR A 154 12.27 27.43 2.12
CA THR A 154 12.25 28.89 2.09
C THR A 154 13.63 29.39 1.69
N PRO A 155 13.75 30.27 0.68
CA PRO A 155 15.06 30.81 0.31
C PRO A 155 15.69 31.64 1.44
#